data_ea496a30f88cf6857cbf6a96b5358e5d
#
_entry.id   ea496a30f88cf6857cbf6a96b5358e5d
#
_cell.length_a   1.000
_cell.length_b   1.000
_cell.length_c   1.000
_cell.angle_alpha   90.00
_cell.angle_beta   90.00
_cell.angle_gamma   90.00
#
_symmetry.space_group_name_H-M   'P 1'
#
loop_
_entity.id
_entity.type
_entity.pdbx_description
1 polymer ?
#
loop_
_entity_poly.entity_id
_entity_poly.type
_entity_poly.pdbx_seq_one_letter_code
_entity_poly.pdbx_strand_id
1 'polypeptide(L)'
;MLKKIRIDIDLFFQQSEMELTKWRTQIREIYKRDKNNPRFTCLFCESPVTLARRMDHMSMKNSPTFFFKHFPEFENNPQFFCPVKDINKLSAQEKNILKYKMAKESQEHKLLKYNIENSLKVDKDFDNIRVESVCKSIDLSEWRKPDVSALYLNKLIVFEGQHSTTFLNVIIDRKVFYQDNNACLIWIFDRFKPNEKVMKQSIQDIYYNNNANAFVV
;
A
#
# COMPACT_ATOMS: atom_id res chain seq x y z
N MET A 1 10.38 -17.92 -19.57
CA MET A 1 9.71 -17.55 -18.31
C MET A 1 8.64 -16.52 -18.64
N LEU A 2 7.35 -16.83 -18.54
CA LEU A 2 6.26 -15.87 -18.79
C LEU A 2 6.30 -14.78 -17.71
N LYS A 3 6.39 -13.53 -18.13
CA LYS A 3 6.44 -12.37 -17.25
C LYS A 3 5.13 -12.29 -16.46
N LYS A 4 5.15 -12.50 -15.15
CA LYS A 4 3.96 -12.32 -14.29
C LYS A 4 3.51 -10.86 -14.36
N ILE A 5 2.33 -10.60 -14.91
CA ILE A 5 1.75 -9.25 -15.01
C ILE A 5 0.82 -9.04 -13.81
N ARG A 6 1.01 -7.95 -13.09
CA ARG A 6 0.08 -7.55 -12.00
C ARG A 6 -1.17 -6.93 -12.61
N ILE A 7 -2.33 -7.34 -12.08
CA ILE A 7 -3.62 -6.77 -12.45
C ILE A 7 -3.95 -5.66 -11.44
N ASP A 8 -4.43 -4.55 -11.97
CA ASP A 8 -5.08 -3.53 -11.16
C ASP A 8 -6.49 -4.00 -10.82
N ILE A 9 -6.73 -4.30 -9.54
CA ILE A 9 -8.01 -4.83 -9.07
C ILE A 9 -9.14 -3.82 -9.28
N ASP A 10 -8.88 -2.54 -9.05
CA ASP A 10 -9.89 -1.49 -9.18
C ASP A 10 -10.32 -1.31 -10.64
N LEU A 11 -9.36 -1.28 -11.56
CA LEU A 11 -9.65 -1.26 -13.00
C LEU A 11 -10.32 -2.56 -13.45
N PHE A 12 -9.91 -3.70 -12.92
CA PHE A 12 -10.51 -5.00 -13.28
C PHE A 12 -12.00 -5.05 -12.92
N PHE A 13 -12.38 -4.55 -11.74
CA PHE A 13 -13.78 -4.54 -11.29
C PHE A 13 -14.64 -3.40 -11.86
N GLN A 14 -14.06 -2.48 -12.64
CA GLN A 14 -14.83 -1.49 -13.41
C GLN A 14 -15.47 -2.06 -14.69
N GLN A 15 -15.11 -3.30 -15.06
CA GLN A 15 -15.71 -3.98 -16.20
C GLN A 15 -17.19 -4.31 -15.94
N SER A 16 -17.96 -4.49 -17.03
CA SER A 16 -19.37 -4.84 -16.93
C SER A 16 -19.58 -6.19 -16.22
N GLU A 17 -20.77 -6.38 -15.64
CA GLU A 17 -21.15 -7.66 -15.01
C GLU A 17 -21.02 -8.85 -15.99
N MET A 18 -21.35 -8.63 -17.27
CA MET A 18 -21.23 -9.64 -18.32
C MET A 18 -19.76 -10.04 -18.54
N GLU A 19 -18.84 -9.09 -18.59
CA GLU A 19 -17.40 -9.34 -18.75
C GLU A 19 -16.83 -10.06 -17.53
N LEU A 20 -17.17 -9.62 -16.33
CA LEU A 20 -16.75 -10.27 -15.08
C LEU A 20 -17.28 -11.71 -15.00
N THR A 21 -18.49 -11.97 -15.50
CA THR A 21 -19.05 -13.32 -15.57
C THR A 21 -18.30 -14.19 -16.59
N LYS A 22 -17.90 -13.64 -17.73
CA LYS A 22 -17.02 -14.33 -18.71
C LYS A 22 -15.68 -14.66 -18.09
N TRP A 23 -15.05 -13.72 -17.42
CA TRP A 23 -13.79 -13.95 -16.69
C TRP A 23 -13.91 -15.07 -15.67
N ARG A 24 -14.98 -15.08 -14.89
CA ARG A 24 -15.24 -16.14 -13.88
C ARG A 24 -15.27 -17.53 -14.50
N THR A 25 -15.92 -17.69 -15.66
CA THR A 25 -15.99 -18.95 -16.38
C THR A 25 -14.61 -19.35 -16.93
N GLN A 26 -13.95 -18.43 -17.64
CA GLN A 26 -12.63 -18.68 -18.23
C GLN A 26 -11.58 -19.07 -17.19
N ILE A 27 -11.51 -18.39 -16.06
CA ILE A 27 -10.56 -18.69 -14.98
C ILE A 27 -10.73 -20.14 -14.51
N ARG A 28 -11.98 -20.56 -14.33
CA ARG A 28 -12.31 -21.93 -13.86
C ARG A 28 -11.99 -23.00 -14.90
N GLU A 29 -12.29 -22.72 -16.17
CA GLU A 29 -12.00 -23.64 -17.27
C GLU A 29 -10.48 -23.84 -17.47
N ILE A 30 -9.71 -22.74 -17.45
CA ILE A 30 -8.26 -22.80 -17.56
C ILE A 30 -7.68 -23.61 -16.40
N TYR A 31 -8.13 -23.34 -15.18
CA TYR A 31 -7.64 -24.05 -13.99
C TYR A 31 -8.02 -25.55 -14.01
N LYS A 32 -9.20 -25.90 -14.54
CA LYS A 32 -9.60 -27.32 -14.69
C LYS A 32 -8.71 -28.05 -15.70
N ARG A 33 -8.26 -27.38 -16.79
CA ARG A 33 -7.39 -27.98 -17.80
C ARG A 33 -5.97 -28.16 -17.30
N ASP A 34 -5.43 -27.14 -16.65
CA ASP A 34 -4.06 -27.13 -16.15
C ASP A 34 -3.96 -26.41 -14.81
N LYS A 35 -3.93 -27.18 -13.73
CA LYS A 35 -3.82 -26.64 -12.37
C LYS A 35 -2.45 -25.99 -12.09
N ASN A 36 -1.41 -26.37 -12.83
CA ASN A 36 -0.06 -25.84 -12.65
C ASN A 36 0.14 -24.49 -13.36
N ASN A 37 -0.77 -24.15 -14.26
CA ASN A 37 -0.71 -22.87 -14.99
C ASN A 37 -2.03 -22.08 -14.86
N PRO A 38 -2.39 -21.64 -13.64
CA PRO A 38 -3.62 -20.89 -13.38
C PRO A 38 -3.57 -19.52 -14.06
N ARG A 39 -4.73 -19.02 -14.47
CA ARG A 39 -4.84 -17.67 -15.08
C ARG A 39 -4.44 -16.57 -14.11
N PHE A 40 -4.83 -16.70 -12.85
CA PHE A 40 -4.50 -15.76 -11.79
C PHE A 40 -4.02 -16.46 -10.54
N THR A 41 -3.06 -15.83 -9.85
CA THR A 41 -2.54 -16.28 -8.56
C THR A 41 -2.64 -15.17 -7.54
N CYS A 42 -2.75 -15.53 -6.28
CA CYS A 42 -2.64 -14.59 -5.17
C CYS A 42 -1.25 -13.95 -5.14
N LEU A 43 -1.18 -12.64 -4.98
CA LEU A 43 0.08 -11.91 -4.91
C LEU A 43 0.95 -12.33 -3.70
N PHE A 44 0.34 -12.84 -2.65
CA PHE A 44 0.99 -13.09 -1.36
C PHE A 44 1.41 -14.55 -1.15
N CYS A 45 0.50 -15.49 -1.42
CA CYS A 45 0.76 -16.92 -1.23
C CYS A 45 0.98 -17.65 -2.57
N GLU A 46 0.92 -16.96 -3.69
CA GLU A 46 1.07 -17.46 -5.07
C GLU A 46 0.08 -18.56 -5.47
N SER A 47 -0.83 -18.94 -4.57
CA SER A 47 -1.84 -19.96 -4.86
C SER A 47 -2.89 -19.45 -5.85
N PRO A 48 -3.45 -20.37 -6.69
CA PRO A 48 -4.49 -20.04 -7.64
C PRO A 48 -5.71 -19.39 -7.03
N VAL A 49 -6.25 -18.37 -7.71
CA VAL A 49 -7.46 -17.66 -7.31
C VAL A 49 -8.53 -17.74 -8.40
N THR A 50 -9.78 -17.75 -7.96
CA THR A 50 -10.96 -17.71 -8.82
C THR A 50 -11.77 -16.45 -8.53
N LEU A 51 -12.58 -16.03 -9.50
CA LEU A 51 -13.54 -14.95 -9.34
C LEU A 51 -14.84 -15.52 -8.76
N ALA A 52 -15.24 -15.05 -7.59
CA ALA A 52 -16.49 -15.38 -6.94
C ALA A 52 -17.53 -14.26 -7.17
N ARG A 53 -18.80 -14.63 -7.05
CA ARG A 53 -19.94 -13.72 -7.14
C ARG A 53 -20.80 -13.91 -5.91
N ARG A 54 -21.15 -12.84 -5.23
CA ARG A 54 -22.11 -12.83 -4.14
C ARG A 54 -23.26 -11.91 -4.50
N MET A 55 -24.49 -12.37 -4.30
CA MET A 55 -25.66 -11.51 -4.35
C MET A 55 -25.79 -10.83 -2.99
N ASP A 56 -25.78 -9.53 -2.99
CA ASP A 56 -25.93 -8.73 -1.77
C ASP A 56 -27.40 -8.38 -1.60
N HIS A 57 -28.14 -9.25 -0.88
CA HIS A 57 -29.59 -9.09 -0.66
C HIS A 57 -29.93 -7.91 0.25
N MET A 58 -28.93 -7.32 0.93
CA MET A 58 -29.11 -6.18 1.82
C MET A 58 -28.76 -4.82 1.19
N SER A 59 -28.14 -4.80 0.02
CA SER A 59 -27.84 -3.53 -0.66
C SER A 59 -29.03 -3.09 -1.50
N MET A 60 -29.39 -1.81 -1.41
CA MET A 60 -30.44 -1.21 -2.28
C MET A 60 -30.13 -1.31 -3.77
N LYS A 61 -28.96 -1.78 -4.16
CA LYS A 61 -28.52 -1.85 -5.56
C LYS A 61 -28.75 -3.17 -6.25
N ASN A 62 -29.23 -4.23 -5.62
CA ASN A 62 -29.48 -5.57 -6.22
C ASN A 62 -28.41 -6.04 -7.22
N SER A 63 -27.22 -5.49 -7.17
CA SER A 63 -26.12 -5.80 -8.10
C SER A 63 -25.18 -6.80 -7.46
N PRO A 64 -24.71 -7.81 -8.21
CA PRO A 64 -23.80 -8.79 -7.70
C PRO A 64 -22.43 -8.18 -7.38
N THR A 65 -21.87 -8.54 -6.25
CA THR A 65 -20.49 -8.18 -5.89
C THR A 65 -19.55 -9.28 -6.35
N PHE A 66 -18.56 -8.92 -7.16
CA PHE A 66 -17.49 -9.81 -7.57
C PHE A 66 -16.25 -9.60 -6.69
N PHE A 67 -15.56 -10.70 -6.37
CA PHE A 67 -14.33 -10.67 -5.59
C PHE A 67 -13.45 -11.87 -5.90
N PHE A 68 -12.14 -11.72 -5.75
CA PHE A 68 -11.22 -12.84 -5.86
C PHE A 68 -11.18 -13.65 -4.55
N LYS A 69 -11.15 -14.98 -4.68
CA LYS A 69 -10.91 -15.93 -3.59
C LYS A 69 -10.06 -17.09 -4.06
N HIS A 70 -9.45 -17.82 -3.15
CA HIS A 70 -8.74 -19.05 -3.50
C HIS A 70 -9.73 -20.13 -3.99
N PHE A 71 -9.21 -21.10 -4.74
CA PHE A 71 -10.03 -22.27 -5.10
C PHE A 71 -10.34 -23.10 -3.85
N PRO A 72 -11.48 -23.84 -3.82
CA PRO A 72 -11.94 -24.57 -2.63
C PRO A 72 -10.93 -25.55 -2.05
N GLU A 73 -10.11 -26.19 -2.88
CA GLU A 73 -9.05 -27.10 -2.43
C GLU A 73 -8.00 -26.43 -1.54
N PHE A 74 -7.78 -25.13 -1.69
CA PHE A 74 -6.92 -24.34 -0.81
C PHE A 74 -7.69 -23.83 0.40
N GLU A 75 -8.92 -23.34 0.21
CA GLU A 75 -9.72 -22.80 1.33
C GLU A 75 -10.10 -23.86 2.36
N ASN A 76 -10.33 -25.10 1.91
CA ASN A 76 -10.70 -26.23 2.74
C ASN A 76 -9.49 -27.00 3.32
N ASN A 77 -8.27 -26.63 2.94
CA ASN A 77 -7.06 -27.25 3.50
C ASN A 77 -6.68 -26.57 4.82
N PRO A 78 -6.70 -27.30 5.96
CA PRO A 78 -6.33 -26.73 7.27
C PRO A 78 -4.88 -26.23 7.35
N GLN A 79 -3.99 -26.78 6.52
CA GLN A 79 -2.57 -26.38 6.45
C GLN A 79 -2.36 -25.20 5.51
N PHE A 80 -3.37 -24.80 4.75
CA PHE A 80 -3.25 -23.68 3.84
C PHE A 80 -3.25 -22.36 4.61
N PHE A 81 -2.21 -21.60 4.40
CA PHE A 81 -2.05 -20.28 4.98
C PHE A 81 -1.94 -19.21 3.89
N CYS A 82 -2.79 -18.21 3.97
CA CYS A 82 -2.65 -16.99 3.16
C CYS A 82 -2.61 -15.76 4.06
N PRO A 83 -1.54 -14.96 4.00
CA PRO A 83 -1.40 -13.79 4.86
C PRO A 83 -2.57 -12.80 4.78
N VAL A 84 -3.22 -12.68 3.63
CA VAL A 84 -4.38 -11.78 3.45
C VAL A 84 -5.64 -12.33 4.12
N LYS A 85 -5.82 -13.66 4.11
CA LYS A 85 -6.97 -14.31 4.75
C LYS A 85 -6.85 -14.35 6.26
N ASP A 86 -5.64 -14.59 6.74
CA ASP A 86 -5.34 -14.84 8.15
C ASP A 86 -4.53 -13.69 8.78
N ILE A 87 -4.85 -12.46 8.43
CA ILE A 87 -4.10 -11.26 8.83
C ILE A 87 -3.91 -11.13 10.36
N ASN A 88 -4.85 -11.70 11.14
CA ASN A 88 -4.76 -11.68 12.60
C ASN A 88 -3.72 -12.65 13.16
N LYS A 89 -3.27 -13.63 12.37
CA LYS A 89 -2.22 -14.59 12.74
C LYS A 89 -0.83 -14.09 12.42
N LEU A 90 -0.73 -12.94 11.74
CA LEU A 90 0.54 -12.36 11.34
C LEU A 90 1.16 -11.57 12.47
N SER A 91 2.48 -11.66 12.57
CA SER A 91 3.29 -10.77 13.39
C SER A 91 3.21 -9.31 12.87
N ALA A 92 3.59 -8.36 13.70
CA ALA A 92 3.66 -6.95 13.30
C ALA A 92 4.57 -6.74 12.08
N GLN A 93 5.69 -7.47 12.00
CA GLN A 93 6.61 -7.42 10.86
C GLN A 93 5.96 -7.92 9.57
N GLU A 94 5.27 -9.05 9.61
CA GLU A 94 4.58 -9.62 8.44
C GLU A 94 3.45 -8.72 7.96
N LYS A 95 2.68 -8.10 8.88
CA LYS A 95 1.66 -7.10 8.54
C LYS A 95 2.27 -5.90 7.83
N ASN A 96 3.42 -5.42 8.28
CA ASN A 96 4.14 -4.34 7.62
C ASN A 96 4.61 -4.72 6.21
N ILE A 97 5.19 -5.92 6.04
CA ILE A 97 5.59 -6.41 4.71
C ILE A 97 4.39 -6.45 3.75
N LEU A 98 3.23 -6.92 4.22
CA LEU A 98 2.00 -6.96 3.42
C LEU A 98 1.53 -5.56 3.04
N LYS A 99 1.52 -4.64 3.98
CA LYS A 99 1.13 -3.23 3.77
C LYS A 99 1.95 -2.60 2.63
N TYR A 100 3.26 -2.80 2.62
CA TYR A 100 4.13 -2.28 1.56
C TYR A 100 4.02 -3.05 0.24
N LYS A 101 3.75 -4.36 0.26
CA LYS A 101 3.48 -5.13 -0.96
C LYS A 101 2.16 -4.76 -1.65
N MET A 102 1.16 -4.30 -0.90
CA MET A 102 -0.16 -3.93 -1.42
C MET A 102 -0.22 -2.51 -1.99
N ALA A 103 0.62 -1.62 -1.51
CA ALA A 103 0.63 -0.24 -1.97
C ALA A 103 1.11 -0.16 -3.43
N LYS A 104 0.19 0.16 -4.34
CA LYS A 104 0.53 0.52 -5.72
C LYS A 104 0.90 1.99 -5.72
N GLU A 105 2.16 2.24 -5.99
CA GLU A 105 2.66 3.60 -6.05
C GLU A 105 2.28 4.29 -7.37
N SER A 106 1.69 5.48 -7.27
CA SER A 106 1.38 6.30 -8.46
C SER A 106 2.64 6.92 -9.06
N GLN A 107 2.56 7.33 -10.33
CA GLN A 107 3.67 8.02 -10.99
C GLN A 107 3.97 9.37 -10.32
N GLU A 108 2.92 10.06 -9.86
CA GLU A 108 3.04 11.33 -9.15
C GLU A 108 3.80 11.15 -7.82
N HIS A 109 3.53 10.07 -7.08
CA HIS A 109 4.25 9.79 -5.84
C HIS A 109 5.73 9.47 -6.10
N LYS A 110 6.05 8.73 -7.18
CA LYS A 110 7.44 8.50 -7.59
C LYS A 110 8.15 9.80 -7.96
N LEU A 111 7.47 10.69 -8.68
CA LEU A 111 8.01 11.98 -9.03
C LEU A 111 8.26 12.85 -7.78
N LEU A 112 7.33 12.82 -6.82
CA LEU A 112 7.50 13.53 -5.55
C LEU A 112 8.77 13.06 -4.81
N LYS A 113 8.96 11.73 -4.67
CA LYS A 113 10.18 11.17 -4.05
C LYS A 113 11.44 11.57 -4.80
N TYR A 114 11.42 11.53 -6.13
CA TYR A 114 12.53 11.93 -6.95
C TYR A 114 12.88 13.43 -6.76
N ASN A 115 11.86 14.28 -6.68
CA ASN A 115 12.06 15.72 -6.44
C ASN A 115 12.65 15.97 -5.05
N ILE A 116 12.16 15.28 -4.02
CA ILE A 116 12.72 15.36 -2.67
C ILE A 116 14.20 14.94 -2.68
N GLU A 117 14.51 13.78 -3.25
CA GLU A 117 15.89 13.27 -3.35
C GLU A 117 16.82 14.26 -4.04
N ASN A 118 16.40 14.82 -5.18
CA ASN A 118 17.21 15.78 -5.91
C ASN A 118 17.40 17.11 -5.16
N SER A 119 16.38 17.60 -4.49
CA SER A 119 16.48 18.81 -3.67
C SER A 119 17.49 18.62 -2.52
N LEU A 120 17.49 17.47 -1.88
CA LEU A 120 18.45 17.17 -0.81
C LEU A 120 19.88 17.04 -1.33
N LYS A 121 20.09 16.50 -2.54
CA LYS A 121 21.44 16.36 -3.15
C LYS A 121 22.11 17.68 -3.46
N VAL A 122 21.37 18.77 -3.59
CA VAL A 122 21.91 20.10 -3.85
C VAL A 122 22.43 20.76 -2.56
N ASP A 123 21.86 20.39 -1.43
CA ASP A 123 22.24 20.92 -0.12
C ASP A 123 23.37 20.10 0.48
N LYS A 124 24.51 20.76 0.78
CA LYS A 124 25.73 20.12 1.29
C LYS A 124 25.62 19.63 2.73
N ASP A 125 24.62 20.10 3.47
CA ASP A 125 24.39 19.72 4.85
C ASP A 125 23.63 18.39 4.98
N PHE A 126 23.14 17.85 3.85
CA PHE A 126 22.51 16.54 3.81
C PHE A 126 23.47 15.47 3.29
N ASP A 127 23.60 14.42 4.08
CA ASP A 127 24.38 13.23 3.76
C ASP A 127 23.51 11.97 3.74
N ASN A 128 24.04 10.87 3.18
CA ASN A 128 23.45 9.53 3.24
C ASN A 128 21.98 9.48 2.78
N ILE A 129 21.68 10.19 1.70
CA ILE A 129 20.35 10.28 1.13
C ILE A 129 19.92 8.91 0.59
N ARG A 130 18.78 8.40 1.02
CA ARG A 130 18.26 7.08 0.64
C ARG A 130 16.77 7.16 0.31
N VAL A 131 16.38 6.56 -0.81
CA VAL A 131 14.99 6.42 -1.22
C VAL A 131 14.49 5.04 -0.84
N GLU A 132 13.32 4.98 -0.22
CA GLU A 132 12.65 3.72 0.18
C GLU A 132 13.54 2.75 0.96
N SER A 133 14.45 3.24 1.75
CA SER A 133 15.33 2.43 2.59
C SER A 133 14.68 2.10 3.92
N VAL A 134 14.88 0.87 4.39
CA VAL A 134 14.33 0.41 5.67
C VAL A 134 15.00 1.13 6.84
N CYS A 135 14.21 1.80 7.67
CA CYS A 135 14.59 2.32 8.98
C CYS A 135 14.11 1.34 10.05
N LYS A 136 15.03 0.75 10.81
CA LYS A 136 14.73 -0.13 11.92
C LYS A 136 14.62 0.66 13.21
N SER A 137 13.76 0.19 14.14
CA SER A 137 13.72 0.71 15.51
C SER A 137 15.03 0.43 16.24
N ILE A 138 15.31 1.20 17.29
CA ILE A 138 16.53 1.04 18.12
C ILE A 138 16.59 -0.37 18.73
N ASP A 139 15.44 -0.90 19.13
CA ASP A 139 15.31 -2.26 19.71
C ASP A 139 15.20 -3.37 18.64
N LEU A 140 15.23 -3.02 17.35
CA LEU A 140 15.09 -3.91 16.20
C LEU A 140 13.77 -4.68 16.13
N SER A 141 12.78 -4.34 16.94
CA SER A 141 11.47 -5.01 16.99
C SER A 141 10.54 -4.59 15.84
N GLU A 142 10.71 -3.35 15.36
CA GLU A 142 9.89 -2.78 14.29
C GLU A 142 10.74 -2.15 13.19
N TRP A 143 10.13 -1.88 12.08
CA TRP A 143 10.74 -1.12 11.00
C TRP A 143 9.69 -0.33 10.22
N ARG A 144 10.15 0.74 9.59
CA ARG A 144 9.38 1.53 8.62
C ARG A 144 10.21 1.74 7.36
N LYS A 145 9.53 2.00 6.27
CA LYS A 145 10.14 2.31 4.98
C LYS A 145 9.69 3.71 4.56
N PRO A 146 10.45 4.75 4.93
CA PRO A 146 10.14 6.11 4.51
C PRO A 146 10.31 6.30 3.00
N ASP A 147 9.64 7.31 2.45
CA ASP A 147 9.80 7.67 1.05
C ASP A 147 11.23 8.12 0.75
N VAL A 148 11.75 9.04 1.54
CA VAL A 148 13.16 9.45 1.51
C VAL A 148 13.68 9.62 2.92
N SER A 149 14.94 9.29 3.15
CA SER A 149 15.64 9.57 4.40
C SER A 149 17.03 10.11 4.13
N ALA A 150 17.54 10.97 5.00
CA ALA A 150 18.87 11.54 4.92
C ALA A 150 19.41 11.88 6.32
N LEU A 151 20.70 12.06 6.43
CA LEU A 151 21.32 12.67 7.61
C LEU A 151 21.50 14.17 7.38
N TYR A 152 21.00 14.99 8.29
CA TYR A 152 21.27 16.42 8.37
C TYR A 152 22.04 16.72 9.64
N LEU A 153 23.29 17.13 9.53
CA LEU A 153 24.18 17.36 10.68
C LEU A 153 24.17 16.18 11.67
N ASN A 154 24.30 14.97 11.15
CA ASN A 154 24.24 13.68 11.89
C ASN A 154 22.88 13.33 12.52
N LYS A 155 21.82 14.09 12.25
CA LYS A 155 20.45 13.73 12.65
C LYS A 155 19.72 13.04 11.52
N LEU A 156 19.05 11.93 11.81
CA LEU A 156 18.19 11.27 10.84
C LEU A 156 16.94 12.12 10.58
N ILE A 157 16.79 12.56 9.34
CA ILE A 157 15.58 13.22 8.85
C ILE A 157 14.87 12.27 7.89
N VAL A 158 13.58 12.14 8.07
CA VAL A 158 12.71 11.29 7.27
C VAL A 158 11.66 12.15 6.58
N PHE A 159 11.52 11.96 5.29
CA PHE A 159 10.56 12.66 4.45
C PHE A 159 9.50 11.68 3.98
N GLU A 160 8.23 12.02 4.22
CA GLU A 160 7.06 11.27 3.79
C GLU A 160 6.23 12.12 2.85
N GLY A 161 6.08 11.67 1.62
CA GLY A 161 5.31 12.36 0.58
C GLY A 161 3.82 12.06 0.70
N GLN A 162 3.00 13.07 0.93
CA GLN A 162 1.56 12.91 1.02
C GLN A 162 0.88 13.29 -0.30
N HIS A 163 0.56 12.27 -1.08
CA HIS A 163 -0.16 12.42 -2.36
C HIS A 163 -1.62 11.98 -2.26
N SER A 164 -1.91 10.89 -1.56
CA SER A 164 -3.24 10.28 -1.43
C SER A 164 -3.79 10.40 0.00
N THR A 165 -5.05 10.04 0.20
CA THR A 165 -5.66 10.00 1.53
C THR A 165 -5.00 8.92 2.40
N THR A 166 -4.65 9.30 3.62
CA THR A 166 -4.08 8.40 4.64
C THR A 166 -4.93 8.47 5.91
N PHE A 167 -5.02 7.38 6.65
CA PHE A 167 -5.78 7.33 7.90
C PHE A 167 -4.99 7.92 9.07
N LEU A 168 -5.69 8.56 10.00
CA LEU A 168 -5.09 9.22 11.17
C LEU A 168 -4.19 8.28 12.00
N ASN A 169 -4.61 7.04 12.22
CA ASN A 169 -3.80 6.06 12.94
C ASN A 169 -2.44 5.80 12.26
N VAL A 170 -2.39 5.79 10.92
CA VAL A 170 -1.13 5.61 10.17
C VAL A 170 -0.21 6.82 10.35
N ILE A 171 -0.78 8.03 10.40
CA ILE A 171 -0.03 9.27 10.64
C ILE A 171 0.58 9.25 12.05
N ILE A 172 -0.23 8.90 13.05
CA ILE A 172 0.20 8.80 14.45
C ILE A 172 1.27 7.72 14.60
N ASP A 173 1.04 6.51 14.08
CA ASP A 173 1.99 5.39 14.17
C ASP A 173 3.34 5.74 13.56
N ARG A 174 3.38 6.45 12.43
CA ARG A 174 4.62 6.94 11.83
C ARG A 174 5.32 7.96 12.70
N LYS A 175 4.56 8.95 13.20
CA LYS A 175 5.10 10.00 14.07
C LYS A 175 5.75 9.40 15.32
N VAL A 176 5.03 8.51 16.03
CA VAL A 176 5.52 7.84 17.24
C VAL A 176 6.79 7.02 16.92
N PHE A 177 6.73 6.18 15.88
CA PHE A 177 7.87 5.36 15.47
C PHE A 177 9.14 6.20 15.24
N TYR A 178 9.05 7.27 14.44
CA TYR A 178 10.24 8.08 14.13
C TYR A 178 10.71 8.89 15.34
N GLN A 179 9.79 9.39 16.15
CA GLN A 179 10.11 10.11 17.39
C GLN A 179 10.85 9.21 18.40
N ASP A 180 10.36 7.99 18.62
CA ASP A 180 10.97 7.01 19.54
C ASP A 180 12.35 6.53 19.06
N ASN A 181 12.61 6.66 17.75
CA ASN A 181 13.88 6.31 17.14
C ASN A 181 14.78 7.51 16.82
N ASN A 182 14.57 8.64 17.49
CA ASN A 182 15.37 9.87 17.38
C ASN A 182 15.46 10.43 15.93
N ALA A 183 14.47 10.15 15.10
CA ALA A 183 14.36 10.67 13.75
C ALA A 183 13.37 11.83 13.68
N CYS A 184 13.67 12.85 12.87
CA CYS A 184 12.75 13.94 12.58
C CYS A 184 11.88 13.56 11.37
N LEU A 185 10.57 13.53 11.54
CA LEU A 185 9.61 13.29 10.46
C LEU A 185 9.17 14.59 9.83
N ILE A 186 9.33 14.71 8.52
CA ILE A 186 8.85 15.82 7.70
C ILE A 186 7.83 15.31 6.69
N TRP A 187 6.62 15.87 6.72
CA TRP A 187 5.60 15.61 5.72
C TRP A 187 5.70 16.60 4.57
N ILE A 188 5.69 16.09 3.34
CA ILE A 188 5.74 16.90 2.12
C ILE A 188 4.48 16.66 1.30
N PHE A 189 3.80 17.73 0.94
CA PHE A 189 2.60 17.71 0.10
C PHE A 189 2.96 18.11 -1.34
N ASP A 190 2.54 17.32 -2.31
CA ASP A 190 2.64 17.63 -3.74
C ASP A 190 1.55 18.60 -4.20
N ARG A 191 0.44 18.66 -3.48
CA ARG A 191 -0.74 19.47 -3.79
C ARG A 191 -1.34 20.02 -2.51
N PHE A 192 -0.91 21.19 -2.15
CA PHE A 192 -1.51 21.93 -1.05
C PHE A 192 -2.11 23.24 -1.57
N LYS A 193 -3.43 23.36 -1.52
CA LYS A 193 -4.14 24.60 -1.89
C LYS A 193 -4.77 25.19 -0.64
N PRO A 194 -4.12 26.16 0.00
CA PRO A 194 -4.60 26.74 1.27
C PRO A 194 -5.97 27.42 1.15
N ASN A 195 -6.37 27.78 -0.06
CA ASN A 195 -7.64 28.45 -0.33
C ASN A 195 -8.78 27.49 -0.77
N GLU A 196 -8.56 26.17 -0.80
CA GLU A 196 -9.66 25.23 -1.01
C GLU A 196 -10.63 25.31 0.17
N LYS A 197 -11.93 25.51 -0.13
CA LYS A 197 -13.01 25.63 0.88
C LYS A 197 -13.11 24.39 1.78
N VAL A 198 -12.59 23.25 1.35
CA VAL A 198 -12.57 22.00 2.10
C VAL A 198 -11.20 21.35 1.95
N MET A 199 -10.37 21.49 2.96
CA MET A 199 -9.11 20.75 3.05
C MET A 199 -9.40 19.27 3.32
N LYS A 200 -8.74 18.35 2.56
CA LYS A 200 -8.90 16.90 2.80
C LYS A 200 -8.57 16.56 4.25
N GLN A 201 -9.35 15.66 4.87
CA GLN A 201 -9.18 15.27 6.26
C GLN A 201 -7.74 14.81 6.57
N SER A 202 -7.13 14.01 5.71
CA SER A 202 -5.74 13.55 5.91
C SER A 202 -4.71 14.69 5.92
N ILE A 203 -4.94 15.76 5.18
CA ILE A 203 -4.08 16.94 5.20
C ILE A 203 -4.24 17.69 6.54
N GLN A 204 -5.48 17.84 7.01
CA GLN A 204 -5.76 18.43 8.31
C GLN A 204 -5.11 17.60 9.43
N ASP A 205 -5.27 16.28 9.39
CA ASP A 205 -4.71 15.37 10.38
C ASP A 205 -3.19 15.49 10.46
N ILE A 206 -2.51 15.55 9.31
CA ILE A 206 -1.06 15.75 9.27
C ILE A 206 -0.69 17.14 9.79
N TYR A 207 -1.35 18.19 9.30
CA TYR A 207 -1.05 19.56 9.65
C TYR A 207 -1.17 19.79 11.16
N TYR A 208 -2.27 19.37 11.77
CA TYR A 208 -2.47 19.53 13.22
C TYR A 208 -1.56 18.63 14.05
N ASN A 209 -1.25 17.42 13.58
CA ASN A 209 -0.30 16.54 14.27
C ASN A 209 1.18 16.98 14.09
N ASN A 210 1.46 17.88 13.17
CA ASN A 210 2.79 18.42 12.89
C ASN A 210 2.95 19.88 13.36
N ASN A 211 2.29 20.26 14.45
CA ASN A 211 2.34 21.61 15.04
C ASN A 211 2.00 22.72 14.04
N ALA A 212 1.00 22.50 13.20
CA ALA A 212 0.58 23.39 12.13
C ALA A 212 1.68 23.74 11.11
N ASN A 213 2.64 22.83 10.90
CA ASN A 213 3.67 22.97 9.87
C ASN A 213 3.39 22.02 8.68
N ALA A 214 3.57 22.55 7.47
CA ALA A 214 3.48 21.79 6.24
C ALA A 214 4.54 22.28 5.25
N PHE A 215 5.13 21.33 4.55
CA PHE A 215 6.04 21.61 3.44
C PHE A 215 5.35 21.27 2.13
N VAL A 216 5.49 22.12 1.14
CA VAL A 216 4.84 21.98 -0.17
C VAL A 216 5.90 22.05 -1.24
N VAL A 217 5.79 21.18 -2.24
CA VAL A 217 6.66 21.15 -3.42
C VAL A 217 5.91 21.63 -4.64
#